data_d371f81c91443f7b2bcc39d54c490194
#
_entry.id   d371f81c91443f7b2bcc39d54c490194
#
_cell.length_a   1.000
_cell.length_b   1.000
_cell.length_c   1.000
_cell.angle_alpha   90.00
_cell.angle_beta   90.00
_cell.angle_gamma   90.00
#
_symmetry.space_group_name_H-M   'P 1'
#
loop_
_entity.id
_entity.type
_entity.pdbx_description
1 polymer ?
#
loop_
_entity_poly.entity_id
_entity_poly.type
_entity_poly.pdbx_seq_one_letter_code
_entity_poly.pdbx_strand_id
1 'polypeptide(L)'
;YAPAWIVKDESRRVKHGTFAVPEIAERSGDADAAPVAAAPAPVAAPVAAAPAPVAAAPVAVASDVLGMTGGQSESLVPTKMDTFEPFGFFKDLKKILTSRLFAPVYITGDTGNGKTTMIEQACAQLGRELYRVNITAQTDEDDLLGGFRLINGETVWSDGPVVRAMKSGAILLLDEIDYGSELMSCLQSVLEGKGVFLKKIGQFVKPAAGFNILATANTKGKGSESGRFANTNVLNEAFLDRFDWTVENDYPSESIEKKILQANMKKFGKMDEDFAAQLTVWAGHVRKAFKEEAVDDNISTRRLVNICKAFSIFGVREEAVKMSLTRFSEESATELWRLYTKVDANAVNAEEEGGTTDDCPFE
;
A
#
# COMPACT_ATOMS: atom_id res chain seq x y z
N TYR A 1 -12.90 31.66 6.72
CA TYR A 1 -12.47 32.27 5.42
C TYR A 1 -13.70 32.90 4.82
N ALA A 2 -13.76 34.25 4.77
CA ALA A 2 -14.84 34.98 4.10
C ALA A 2 -14.56 35.05 2.59
N PRO A 3 -15.57 34.87 1.73
CA PRO A 3 -15.41 35.00 0.30
C PRO A 3 -14.87 36.38 -0.11
N ALA A 4 -14.06 36.42 -1.17
CA ALA A 4 -13.33 37.64 -1.58
C ALA A 4 -14.24 38.86 -1.87
N TRP A 5 -15.50 38.66 -2.25
CA TRP A 5 -16.48 39.76 -2.49
C TRP A 5 -17.01 40.38 -1.18
N ILE A 6 -16.95 39.67 -0.04
CA ILE A 6 -17.31 40.21 1.27
C ILE A 6 -16.15 41.02 1.86
N VAL A 7 -14.91 40.57 1.66
CA VAL A 7 -13.71 41.17 2.25
C VAL A 7 -13.40 42.56 1.65
N LYS A 8 -13.85 42.83 0.43
CA LYS A 8 -13.61 44.13 -0.27
C LYS A 8 -14.53 45.26 0.19
N ASP A 9 -15.58 44.97 0.97
CA ASP A 9 -16.54 46.00 1.41
C ASP A 9 -16.47 46.16 2.96
N GLU A 10 -15.63 47.09 3.39
CA GLU A 10 -15.42 47.38 4.82
C GLU A 10 -16.67 47.93 5.52
N SER A 11 -17.64 48.48 4.78
CA SER A 11 -18.90 48.99 5.35
C SER A 11 -19.78 47.89 5.97
N ARG A 12 -19.54 46.65 5.59
CA ARG A 12 -20.23 45.44 6.08
C ARG A 12 -19.60 44.80 7.33
N ARG A 13 -18.51 45.37 7.83
CA ARG A 13 -17.79 44.81 8.97
C ARG A 13 -18.52 45.18 10.27
N VAL A 14 -19.10 44.21 10.96
CA VAL A 14 -19.84 44.39 12.21
C VAL A 14 -18.90 44.34 13.43
N LYS A 15 -17.92 43.41 13.43
CA LYS A 15 -16.86 43.29 14.44
C LYS A 15 -15.60 42.75 13.79
N HIS A 16 -14.46 42.84 14.47
CA HIS A 16 -13.22 42.31 13.96
C HIS A 16 -13.37 40.81 13.57
N GLY A 17 -13.31 40.49 12.29
CA GLY A 17 -13.46 39.12 11.75
C GLY A 17 -14.90 38.69 11.42
N THR A 18 -15.93 39.55 11.60
CA THR A 18 -17.32 39.21 11.30
C THR A 18 -17.94 40.18 10.29
N PHE A 19 -18.63 39.68 9.29
CA PHE A 19 -19.26 40.46 8.21
C PHE A 19 -20.76 40.18 8.18
N ALA A 20 -21.57 41.18 7.89
CA ALA A 20 -23.01 41.03 7.68
C ALA A 20 -23.28 40.51 6.25
N VAL A 21 -24.13 39.50 6.13
CA VAL A 21 -24.64 39.03 4.84
C VAL A 21 -25.79 39.96 4.43
N PRO A 22 -25.83 40.46 3.17
CA PRO A 22 -26.96 41.26 2.71
C PRO A 22 -28.24 40.45 2.68
N GLU A 23 -29.32 40.92 3.26
CA GLU A 23 -30.66 40.38 3.07
C GLU A 23 -31.02 40.46 1.57
N ILE A 24 -31.48 39.35 1.03
CA ILE A 24 -32.06 39.31 -0.33
C ILE A 24 -33.41 40.02 -0.18
N ALA A 25 -33.50 41.25 -0.67
CA ALA A 25 -34.78 41.96 -0.76
C ALA A 25 -35.73 41.15 -1.69
N GLU A 26 -36.81 40.65 -1.13
CA GLU A 26 -37.92 40.11 -1.89
C GLU A 26 -38.44 41.25 -2.78
N ARG A 27 -38.32 41.10 -4.10
CA ARG A 27 -38.99 42.00 -5.03
C ARG A 27 -40.48 41.71 -4.98
N SER A 28 -41.20 42.49 -4.22
CA SER A 28 -42.63 42.67 -4.41
C SER A 28 -42.84 43.37 -5.74
N GLY A 29 -43.18 42.57 -6.78
CA GLY A 29 -43.57 43.12 -8.07
C GLY A 29 -45.03 43.56 -8.00
N ASP A 30 -45.27 44.85 -8.17
CA ASP A 30 -46.61 45.36 -8.45
C ASP A 30 -46.97 45.16 -9.92
N ALA A 31 -48.24 44.83 -10.09
CA ALA A 31 -48.92 44.50 -11.30
C ALA A 31 -49.03 45.71 -12.29
N ASP A 32 -48.89 45.45 -13.54
CA ASP A 32 -49.80 45.88 -14.63
C ASP A 32 -49.30 45.28 -15.96
N ALA A 33 -49.92 44.22 -16.40
CA ALA A 33 -49.88 43.79 -17.81
C ALA A 33 -51.19 43.11 -18.18
N ALA A 34 -51.82 43.73 -19.18
CA ALA A 34 -53.07 43.29 -19.79
C ALA A 34 -53.08 41.83 -20.29
N PRO A 35 -54.26 41.20 -20.43
CA PRO A 35 -54.34 39.78 -20.77
C PRO A 35 -53.92 39.54 -22.24
N VAL A 36 -52.89 38.76 -22.40
CA VAL A 36 -52.53 38.21 -23.73
C VAL A 36 -53.37 36.95 -23.95
N ALA A 37 -54.07 36.93 -25.11
CA ALA A 37 -54.93 35.86 -25.54
C ALA A 37 -54.26 34.48 -25.55
N ALA A 38 -54.94 33.49 -25.03
CA ALA A 38 -54.51 32.09 -24.98
C ALA A 38 -54.35 31.53 -26.42
N ALA A 39 -53.15 31.05 -26.70
CA ALA A 39 -52.90 30.24 -27.88
C ALA A 39 -53.53 28.84 -27.72
N PRO A 40 -54.07 28.24 -28.80
CA PRO A 40 -54.74 26.94 -28.71
C PRO A 40 -53.74 25.83 -28.36
N ALA A 41 -54.17 24.90 -27.50
CA ALA A 41 -53.40 23.75 -27.07
C ALA A 41 -53.01 22.86 -28.28
N PRO A 42 -51.79 22.33 -28.31
CA PRO A 42 -51.39 21.40 -29.37
C PRO A 42 -52.17 20.08 -29.21
N VAL A 43 -52.77 19.67 -30.32
CA VAL A 43 -53.46 18.36 -30.46
C VAL A 43 -52.45 17.24 -30.22
N ALA A 44 -52.75 16.33 -29.28
CA ALA A 44 -51.94 15.19 -29.01
C ALA A 44 -51.87 14.26 -30.24
N ALA A 45 -50.68 14.08 -30.77
CA ALA A 45 -50.40 13.00 -31.71
C ALA A 45 -50.39 11.65 -30.98
N PRO A 46 -50.82 10.56 -31.62
CA PRO A 46 -50.86 9.24 -30.96
C PRO A 46 -49.44 8.81 -30.58
N VAL A 47 -49.24 8.55 -29.29
CA VAL A 47 -47.98 7.99 -28.75
C VAL A 47 -47.90 6.56 -29.29
N ALA A 48 -46.92 6.30 -30.16
CA ALA A 48 -46.58 4.96 -30.56
C ALA A 48 -46.09 4.20 -29.30
N ALA A 49 -46.66 3.02 -29.08
CA ALA A 49 -46.31 2.15 -27.96
C ALA A 49 -44.80 1.91 -27.93
N ALA A 50 -44.18 2.18 -26.76
CA ALA A 50 -42.77 1.89 -26.54
C ALA A 50 -42.54 0.37 -26.72
N PRO A 51 -41.47 -0.05 -27.40
CA PRO A 51 -41.16 -1.46 -27.49
C PRO A 51 -40.89 -2.01 -26.09
N ALA A 52 -41.38 -3.21 -25.80
CA ALA A 52 -41.15 -3.92 -24.55
C ALA A 52 -39.67 -4.02 -24.27
N PRO A 53 -39.22 -3.98 -22.98
CA PRO A 53 -37.82 -4.10 -22.64
C PRO A 53 -37.30 -5.44 -23.16
N VAL A 54 -36.42 -5.39 -24.15
CA VAL A 54 -35.66 -6.56 -24.59
C VAL A 54 -34.81 -6.96 -23.37
N ALA A 55 -35.05 -8.17 -22.87
CA ALA A 55 -34.23 -8.77 -21.82
C ALA A 55 -32.77 -8.73 -22.32
N ALA A 56 -31.96 -7.92 -21.66
CA ALA A 56 -30.56 -7.92 -21.93
C ALA A 56 -30.01 -9.32 -21.72
N ALA A 57 -29.57 -9.96 -22.79
CA ALA A 57 -28.78 -11.17 -22.69
C ALA A 57 -27.61 -10.91 -21.73
N PRO A 58 -27.24 -11.88 -20.87
CA PRO A 58 -26.10 -11.69 -19.99
C PRO A 58 -24.88 -11.39 -20.86
N VAL A 59 -24.35 -10.18 -20.71
CA VAL A 59 -23.06 -9.83 -21.30
C VAL A 59 -22.07 -10.83 -20.68
N ALA A 60 -21.54 -11.72 -21.50
CA ALA A 60 -20.47 -12.60 -21.09
C ALA A 60 -19.31 -11.73 -20.66
N VAL A 61 -19.10 -11.64 -19.36
CA VAL A 61 -17.94 -10.96 -18.78
C VAL A 61 -16.74 -11.81 -19.21
N ALA A 62 -15.95 -11.30 -20.14
CA ALA A 62 -14.71 -11.92 -20.50
C ALA A 62 -13.77 -11.85 -19.28
N SER A 63 -13.84 -12.88 -18.43
CA SER A 63 -13.05 -13.01 -17.22
C SER A 63 -11.58 -13.40 -17.48
N ASP A 64 -11.13 -13.47 -18.76
CA ASP A 64 -9.88 -14.11 -19.10
C ASP A 64 -8.98 -13.26 -20.03
N VAL A 65 -8.65 -12.02 -19.65
CA VAL A 65 -7.72 -11.24 -20.46
C VAL A 65 -6.32 -11.06 -19.83
N LEU A 66 -6.09 -11.62 -18.64
CA LEU A 66 -4.72 -11.76 -18.12
C LEU A 66 -4.06 -13.11 -18.48
N GLY A 67 -4.76 -13.97 -19.22
CA GLY A 67 -4.27 -15.25 -19.69
C GLY A 67 -3.76 -15.19 -21.12
N MET A 68 -2.70 -14.46 -21.39
CA MET A 68 -1.97 -14.61 -22.67
C MET A 68 -1.00 -15.81 -22.68
N THR A 69 -1.26 -16.82 -21.88
CA THR A 69 -0.66 -18.16 -22.04
C THR A 69 -1.64 -19.20 -21.53
N GLY A 70 -1.92 -20.21 -22.35
CA GLY A 70 -2.98 -21.19 -22.17
C GLY A 70 -3.08 -21.84 -20.81
N GLY A 71 -4.30 -21.78 -20.26
CA GLY A 71 -4.91 -22.84 -19.51
C GLY A 71 -4.29 -23.25 -18.19
N GLN A 72 -4.33 -22.41 -17.19
CA GLN A 72 -4.63 -22.74 -15.79
C GLN A 72 -4.91 -21.42 -15.08
N SER A 73 -6.05 -21.26 -14.44
CA SER A 73 -6.31 -20.15 -13.54
C SER A 73 -5.30 -20.27 -12.39
N GLU A 74 -4.24 -19.45 -12.43
CA GLU A 74 -3.30 -19.39 -11.33
C GLU A 74 -4.07 -18.98 -10.07
N SER A 75 -3.95 -19.81 -9.03
CA SER A 75 -4.56 -19.52 -7.74
C SER A 75 -4.01 -18.22 -7.19
N LEU A 76 -4.88 -17.26 -6.88
CA LEU A 76 -4.51 -16.00 -6.22
C LEU A 76 -4.21 -16.18 -4.73
N VAL A 77 -4.26 -17.40 -4.21
CA VAL A 77 -3.82 -17.75 -2.86
C VAL A 77 -2.29 -17.77 -2.85
N PRO A 78 -1.64 -16.93 -2.03
CA PRO A 78 -0.18 -16.90 -1.96
C PRO A 78 0.41 -18.25 -1.56
N THR A 79 1.63 -18.52 -2.04
CA THR A 79 2.37 -19.75 -1.68
C THR A 79 2.87 -19.67 -0.23
N LYS A 80 2.72 -20.75 0.52
CA LYS A 80 3.29 -20.86 1.86
C LYS A 80 4.82 -20.88 1.79
N MET A 81 5.46 -20.10 2.66
CA MET A 81 6.91 -20.03 2.79
C MET A 81 7.36 -20.86 4.00
N ASP A 82 8.20 -21.89 3.78
CA ASP A 82 8.75 -22.72 4.86
C ASP A 82 9.73 -21.94 5.76
N THR A 83 10.27 -20.83 5.25
CA THR A 83 11.20 -19.96 5.99
C THR A 83 10.51 -18.86 6.79
N PHE A 84 9.17 -18.84 6.78
CA PHE A 84 8.42 -17.80 7.47
C PHE A 84 8.26 -18.12 8.97
N GLU A 85 8.71 -17.21 9.81
CA GLU A 85 8.50 -17.25 11.26
C GLU A 85 7.47 -16.19 11.67
N PRO A 86 6.40 -16.55 12.39
CA PRO A 86 5.37 -15.60 12.82
C PRO A 86 5.89 -14.65 13.90
N PHE A 87 5.68 -13.36 13.73
CA PHE A 87 6.01 -12.33 14.73
C PHE A 87 5.07 -11.12 14.64
N GLY A 88 5.21 -10.21 15.59
CA GLY A 88 4.46 -8.95 15.60
C GLY A 88 2.94 -9.17 15.53
N PHE A 89 2.30 -8.46 14.65
CA PHE A 89 0.85 -8.44 14.47
C PHE A 89 0.26 -9.70 13.79
N PHE A 90 1.10 -10.65 13.38
CA PHE A 90 0.66 -11.82 12.57
C PHE A 90 -0.51 -12.60 13.18
N LYS A 91 -0.47 -12.88 14.50
CA LYS A 91 -1.52 -13.66 15.17
C LYS A 91 -2.86 -12.94 15.17
N ASP A 92 -2.85 -11.63 15.38
CA ASP A 92 -4.07 -10.84 15.43
C ASP A 92 -4.61 -10.57 14.01
N LEU A 93 -3.73 -10.35 13.04
CA LEU A 93 -4.09 -10.32 11.62
C LEU A 93 -4.83 -11.62 11.21
N LYS A 94 -4.32 -12.80 11.61
CA LYS A 94 -5.01 -14.07 11.32
C LYS A 94 -6.40 -14.14 11.96
N LYS A 95 -6.58 -13.63 13.18
CA LYS A 95 -7.91 -13.59 13.83
C LYS A 95 -8.87 -12.70 13.03
N ILE A 96 -8.40 -11.51 12.62
CA ILE A 96 -9.17 -10.56 11.79
C ILE A 96 -9.62 -11.24 10.50
N LEU A 97 -8.69 -11.85 9.75
CA LEU A 97 -8.98 -12.48 8.48
C LEU A 97 -9.87 -13.73 8.62
N THR A 98 -9.76 -14.46 9.74
CA THR A 98 -10.60 -15.63 10.05
C THR A 98 -12.03 -15.23 10.41
N SER A 99 -12.24 -14.08 11.04
CA SER A 99 -13.57 -13.60 11.41
C SER A 99 -14.46 -13.32 10.20
N ARG A 100 -13.89 -13.08 9.03
CA ARG A 100 -14.57 -12.65 7.80
C ARG A 100 -15.38 -11.36 7.95
N LEU A 101 -15.22 -10.65 9.04
CA LEU A 101 -15.78 -9.32 9.20
C LEU A 101 -14.95 -8.33 8.37
N PHE A 102 -15.65 -7.35 7.79
CA PHE A 102 -14.96 -6.24 7.14
C PHE A 102 -14.33 -5.37 8.22
N ALA A 103 -13.03 -5.25 8.19
CA ALA A 103 -12.23 -4.53 9.17
C ALA A 103 -10.90 -4.12 8.52
N PRO A 104 -10.85 -2.97 7.83
CA PRO A 104 -9.66 -2.51 7.13
C PRO A 104 -8.54 -2.16 8.11
N VAL A 105 -7.31 -2.59 7.78
CA VAL A 105 -6.12 -2.39 8.63
C VAL A 105 -5.02 -1.66 7.86
N TYR A 106 -4.50 -0.61 8.47
CA TYR A 106 -3.32 0.12 8.01
C TYR A 106 -2.08 -0.34 8.79
N ILE A 107 -1.10 -0.93 8.11
CA ILE A 107 0.11 -1.50 8.73
C ILE A 107 1.31 -0.65 8.32
N THR A 108 1.89 0.07 9.28
CA THR A 108 3.06 0.91 9.07
C THR A 108 4.30 0.31 9.72
N GLY A 109 5.46 0.85 9.41
CA GLY A 109 6.75 0.50 10.00
C GLY A 109 7.89 0.54 8.99
N ASP A 110 9.11 0.35 9.45
CA ASP A 110 10.32 0.46 8.65
C ASP A 110 10.34 -0.47 7.42
N THR A 111 11.10 -0.08 6.40
CA THR A 111 11.27 -0.89 5.20
C THR A 111 11.94 -2.24 5.50
N GLY A 112 11.51 -3.30 4.83
CA GLY A 112 12.12 -4.63 4.93
C GLY A 112 11.94 -5.34 6.27
N ASN A 113 10.98 -4.92 7.10
CA ASN A 113 10.57 -5.58 8.35
C ASN A 113 9.52 -6.68 8.18
N GLY A 114 9.11 -6.99 6.95
CA GLY A 114 8.24 -8.13 6.64
C GLY A 114 6.73 -7.85 6.62
N LYS A 115 6.26 -6.59 6.57
CA LYS A 115 4.82 -6.23 6.50
C LYS A 115 4.06 -6.99 5.42
N THR A 116 4.50 -6.85 4.18
CA THR A 116 3.87 -7.49 3.01
C THR A 116 3.92 -9.01 3.11
N THR A 117 5.10 -9.58 3.48
CA THR A 117 5.26 -11.02 3.68
C THR A 117 4.32 -11.57 4.77
N MET A 118 4.12 -10.83 5.85
CA MET A 118 3.20 -11.20 6.93
C MET A 118 1.77 -11.35 6.41
N ILE A 119 1.31 -10.42 5.57
CA ILE A 119 -0.02 -10.46 4.97
C ILE A 119 -0.14 -11.64 4.00
N GLU A 120 0.83 -11.81 3.10
CA GLU A 120 0.86 -12.93 2.15
C GLU A 120 0.81 -14.26 2.88
N GLN A 121 1.60 -14.43 3.95
CA GLN A 121 1.63 -15.68 4.71
C GLN A 121 0.38 -15.91 5.56
N ALA A 122 -0.28 -14.86 6.04
CA ALA A 122 -1.58 -14.98 6.67
C ALA A 122 -2.64 -15.48 5.68
N CYS A 123 -2.69 -14.91 4.48
CA CYS A 123 -3.58 -15.36 3.41
C CYS A 123 -3.26 -16.79 2.96
N ALA A 124 -1.98 -17.12 2.76
CA ALA A 124 -1.52 -18.47 2.38
C ALA A 124 -1.94 -19.54 3.40
N GLN A 125 -1.78 -19.27 4.71
CA GLN A 125 -2.14 -20.21 5.76
C GLN A 125 -3.66 -20.39 5.91
N LEU A 126 -4.44 -19.36 5.57
CA LEU A 126 -5.90 -19.37 5.64
C LEU A 126 -6.56 -19.82 4.32
N GLY A 127 -5.78 -20.03 3.25
CA GLY A 127 -6.30 -20.34 1.92
C GLY A 127 -7.16 -19.21 1.34
N ARG A 128 -6.81 -17.94 1.65
CA ARG A 128 -7.53 -16.75 1.16
C ARG A 128 -6.84 -16.18 -0.07
N GLU A 129 -7.64 -15.87 -1.08
CA GLU A 129 -7.17 -15.12 -2.24
C GLU A 129 -6.70 -13.73 -1.84
N LEU A 130 -5.61 -13.27 -2.46
CA LEU A 130 -5.00 -11.97 -2.21
C LEU A 130 -4.80 -11.22 -3.53
N TYR A 131 -5.47 -10.11 -3.67
CA TYR A 131 -5.21 -9.13 -4.73
C TYR A 131 -4.25 -8.08 -4.18
N ARG A 132 -3.02 -8.07 -4.69
CA ARG A 132 -2.00 -7.09 -4.30
C ARG A 132 -1.89 -6.01 -5.37
N VAL A 133 -1.95 -4.76 -4.94
CA VAL A 133 -1.75 -3.58 -5.79
C VAL A 133 -0.63 -2.74 -5.18
N ASN A 134 0.47 -2.59 -5.91
CA ASN A 134 1.51 -1.63 -5.53
C ASN A 134 1.04 -0.23 -5.91
N ILE A 135 0.91 0.62 -4.92
CA ILE A 135 0.46 1.99 -5.10
C ILE A 135 1.63 2.88 -5.49
N THR A 136 1.39 3.74 -6.46
CA THR A 136 2.33 4.75 -6.93
C THR A 136 1.64 6.11 -6.99
N ALA A 137 2.40 7.18 -7.18
CA ALA A 137 1.83 8.52 -7.36
C ALA A 137 0.92 8.64 -8.60
N GLN A 138 1.05 7.73 -9.56
CA GLN A 138 0.27 7.72 -10.81
C GLN A 138 -0.93 6.77 -10.76
N THR A 139 -1.05 5.96 -9.71
CA THR A 139 -2.17 5.01 -9.56
C THR A 139 -3.49 5.76 -9.52
N ASP A 140 -4.40 5.43 -10.43
CA ASP A 140 -5.67 6.12 -10.62
C ASP A 140 -6.91 5.22 -10.48
N GLU A 141 -8.10 5.79 -10.74
CA GLU A 141 -9.38 5.08 -10.68
C GLU A 141 -9.43 3.91 -11.69
N ASP A 142 -8.83 4.06 -12.87
CA ASP A 142 -8.85 3.02 -13.91
C ASP A 142 -7.95 1.84 -13.55
N ASP A 143 -6.84 2.09 -12.88
CA ASP A 143 -5.94 1.05 -12.37
C ASP A 143 -6.59 0.25 -11.23
N LEU A 144 -7.36 0.92 -10.38
CA LEU A 144 -7.94 0.34 -9.17
C LEU A 144 -9.31 -0.30 -9.42
N LEU A 145 -10.24 0.45 -10.00
CA LEU A 145 -11.62 0.01 -10.19
C LEU A 145 -11.82 -0.68 -11.54
N GLY A 146 -11.09 -0.26 -12.56
CA GLY A 146 -11.16 -0.83 -13.90
C GLY A 146 -11.43 0.21 -14.98
N GLY A 147 -11.16 -0.17 -16.20
CA GLY A 147 -11.25 0.71 -17.36
C GLY A 147 -11.55 -0.04 -18.65
N PHE A 148 -11.80 0.70 -19.70
CA PHE A 148 -11.96 0.13 -21.03
C PHE A 148 -10.60 -0.30 -21.60
N ARG A 149 -10.57 -1.50 -22.20
CA ARG A 149 -9.41 -2.08 -22.87
C ARG A 149 -9.78 -2.43 -24.30
N LEU A 150 -8.85 -2.23 -25.22
CA LEU A 150 -9.01 -2.69 -26.61
C LEU A 150 -8.57 -4.15 -26.72
N ILE A 151 -9.52 -5.05 -26.98
CA ILE A 151 -9.29 -6.49 -27.07
C ILE A 151 -9.85 -6.97 -28.40
N ASN A 152 -9.00 -7.55 -29.24
CA ASN A 152 -9.38 -8.04 -30.57
C ASN A 152 -10.13 -7.01 -31.46
N GLY A 153 -9.80 -5.72 -31.30
CA GLY A 153 -10.45 -4.62 -32.04
C GLY A 153 -11.74 -4.10 -31.41
N GLU A 154 -12.20 -4.65 -30.32
CA GLU A 154 -13.38 -4.20 -29.57
C GLU A 154 -13.01 -3.52 -28.26
N THR A 155 -13.74 -2.51 -27.89
CA THR A 155 -13.58 -1.82 -26.61
C THR A 155 -14.40 -2.54 -25.55
N VAL A 156 -13.71 -3.22 -24.62
CA VAL A 156 -14.32 -4.04 -23.57
C VAL A 156 -13.97 -3.47 -22.21
N TRP A 157 -14.94 -3.46 -21.29
CA TRP A 157 -14.67 -3.13 -19.88
C TRP A 157 -13.90 -4.26 -19.21
N SER A 158 -12.84 -3.91 -18.47
CA SER A 158 -12.07 -4.83 -17.63
C SER A 158 -12.10 -4.37 -16.18
N ASP A 159 -12.60 -5.21 -15.29
CA ASP A 159 -12.60 -4.95 -13.84
C ASP A 159 -11.16 -4.81 -13.33
N GLY A 160 -10.91 -3.78 -12.52
CA GLY A 160 -9.65 -3.61 -11.80
C GLY A 160 -9.55 -4.53 -10.58
N PRO A 161 -8.38 -4.58 -9.93
CA PRO A 161 -8.10 -5.47 -8.80
C PRO A 161 -9.03 -5.25 -7.60
N VAL A 162 -9.41 -4.02 -7.32
CA VAL A 162 -10.36 -3.68 -6.25
C VAL A 162 -11.72 -4.31 -6.51
N VAL A 163 -12.28 -4.12 -7.72
CA VAL A 163 -13.58 -4.66 -8.10
C VAL A 163 -13.56 -6.19 -8.12
N ARG A 164 -12.47 -6.79 -8.60
CA ARG A 164 -12.31 -8.26 -8.58
C ARG A 164 -12.28 -8.80 -7.16
N ALA A 165 -11.48 -8.19 -6.27
CA ALA A 165 -11.41 -8.57 -4.86
C ALA A 165 -12.77 -8.41 -4.17
N MET A 166 -13.52 -7.32 -4.44
CA MET A 166 -14.86 -7.12 -3.92
C MET A 166 -15.83 -8.21 -4.38
N LYS A 167 -15.82 -8.55 -5.67
CA LYS A 167 -16.71 -9.55 -6.25
C LYS A 167 -16.44 -10.97 -5.72
N SER A 168 -15.16 -11.32 -5.51
CA SER A 168 -14.77 -12.66 -5.03
C SER A 168 -14.79 -12.79 -3.50
N GLY A 169 -14.88 -11.69 -2.76
CA GLY A 169 -14.76 -11.70 -1.29
C GLY A 169 -13.31 -11.97 -0.82
N ALA A 170 -12.34 -11.67 -1.67
CA ALA A 170 -10.91 -11.83 -1.40
C ALA A 170 -10.36 -10.74 -0.48
N ILE A 171 -9.08 -10.86 -0.15
CA ILE A 171 -8.32 -9.81 0.53
C ILE A 171 -7.69 -8.88 -0.52
N LEU A 172 -7.88 -7.58 -0.35
CA LEU A 172 -7.20 -6.55 -1.12
C LEU A 172 -6.03 -6.01 -0.31
N LEU A 173 -4.82 -6.05 -0.87
CA LEU A 173 -3.63 -5.43 -0.30
C LEU A 173 -3.24 -4.21 -1.14
N LEU A 174 -3.32 -3.04 -0.53
CA LEU A 174 -2.79 -1.79 -1.04
C LEU A 174 -1.37 -1.63 -0.49
N ASP A 175 -0.37 -2.04 -1.28
CA ASP A 175 1.02 -2.05 -0.84
C ASP A 175 1.68 -0.70 -1.13
N GLU A 176 2.42 -0.17 -0.16
CA GLU A 176 3.07 1.13 -0.23
C GLU A 176 2.10 2.30 -0.47
N ILE A 177 0.96 2.31 0.25
CA ILE A 177 -0.14 3.26 0.05
C ILE A 177 0.28 4.73 0.27
N ASP A 178 1.33 4.98 1.02
CA ASP A 178 1.90 6.30 1.28
C ASP A 178 2.57 6.96 0.05
N TYR A 179 2.75 6.23 -1.06
CA TYR A 179 3.08 6.83 -2.36
C TYR A 179 1.85 7.31 -3.13
N GLY A 180 0.65 6.95 -2.68
CA GLY A 180 -0.61 7.29 -3.35
C GLY A 180 -0.89 8.79 -3.34
N SER A 181 -1.59 9.26 -4.38
CA SER A 181 -2.04 10.63 -4.54
C SER A 181 -3.51 10.81 -4.14
N GLU A 182 -4.06 12.01 -4.32
CA GLU A 182 -5.49 12.30 -4.13
C GLU A 182 -6.41 11.44 -5.02
N LEU A 183 -5.87 10.84 -6.09
CA LEU A 183 -6.59 9.92 -6.97
C LEU A 183 -7.11 8.68 -6.23
N MET A 184 -6.51 8.34 -5.08
CA MET A 184 -6.96 7.26 -4.20
C MET A 184 -8.33 7.53 -3.54
N SER A 185 -8.87 8.74 -3.67
CA SER A 185 -10.19 9.10 -3.11
C SER A 185 -11.35 8.25 -3.65
N CYS A 186 -11.19 7.61 -4.82
CA CYS A 186 -12.13 6.64 -5.37
C CYS A 186 -12.37 5.43 -4.45
N LEU A 187 -11.45 5.13 -3.52
CA LEU A 187 -11.55 4.01 -2.57
C LEU A 187 -12.33 4.34 -1.29
N GLN A 188 -12.74 5.60 -1.06
CA GLN A 188 -13.38 5.99 0.20
C GLN A 188 -14.60 5.14 0.56
N SER A 189 -15.51 4.91 -0.39
CA SER A 189 -16.71 4.08 -0.15
C SER A 189 -16.36 2.61 0.06
N VAL A 190 -15.29 2.12 -0.58
CA VAL A 190 -14.82 0.75 -0.44
C VAL A 190 -14.19 0.52 0.94
N LEU A 191 -13.43 1.50 1.45
CA LEU A 191 -12.85 1.49 2.81
C LEU A 191 -13.91 1.53 3.91
N GLU A 192 -15.10 2.04 3.62
CA GLU A 192 -16.25 1.99 4.53
C GLU A 192 -17.04 0.67 4.43
N GLY A 193 -16.57 -0.32 3.68
CA GLY A 193 -17.30 -1.59 3.44
C GLY A 193 -18.54 -1.43 2.58
N LYS A 194 -18.71 -0.26 1.95
CA LYS A 194 -19.82 0.04 1.07
C LYS A 194 -19.50 -0.36 -0.37
N GLY A 195 -20.51 -0.42 -1.21
CA GLY A 195 -20.31 -0.65 -2.63
C GLY A 195 -19.75 0.57 -3.35
N VAL A 196 -19.24 0.36 -4.55
CA VAL A 196 -18.75 1.39 -5.45
C VAL A 196 -19.56 1.43 -6.74
N PHE A 197 -19.85 2.65 -7.21
CA PHE A 197 -20.54 2.85 -8.48
C PHE A 197 -19.51 3.09 -9.59
N LEU A 198 -19.45 2.16 -10.53
CA LEU A 198 -18.60 2.24 -11.71
C LEU A 198 -19.24 3.17 -12.74
N LYS A 199 -18.88 4.44 -12.69
CA LYS A 199 -19.52 5.52 -13.48
C LYS A 199 -19.48 5.27 -14.99
N LYS A 200 -18.38 4.67 -15.50
CA LYS A 200 -18.16 4.44 -16.94
C LYS A 200 -19.11 3.40 -17.55
N ILE A 201 -19.62 2.48 -16.74
CA ILE A 201 -20.52 1.39 -17.19
C ILE A 201 -21.87 1.41 -16.47
N GLY A 202 -22.12 2.38 -15.58
CA GLY A 202 -23.37 2.51 -14.86
C GLY A 202 -23.68 1.34 -13.91
N GLN A 203 -22.68 0.61 -13.42
CA GLN A 203 -22.86 -0.57 -12.58
C GLN A 203 -22.50 -0.28 -11.12
N PHE A 204 -23.32 -0.75 -10.18
CA PHE A 204 -23.00 -0.73 -8.76
C PHE A 204 -22.49 -2.09 -8.31
N VAL A 205 -21.30 -2.11 -7.68
CA VAL A 205 -20.66 -3.31 -7.16
C VAL A 205 -20.67 -3.28 -5.64
N LYS A 206 -21.21 -4.33 -5.03
CA LYS A 206 -21.19 -4.54 -3.56
C LYS A 206 -20.09 -5.54 -3.20
N PRO A 207 -19.42 -5.36 -2.06
CA PRO A 207 -18.45 -6.35 -1.59
C PRO A 207 -19.13 -7.66 -1.21
N ALA A 208 -18.56 -8.78 -1.65
CA ALA A 208 -18.98 -10.11 -1.24
C ALA A 208 -18.50 -10.41 0.19
N ALA A 209 -19.15 -11.38 0.83
CA ALA A 209 -18.81 -11.78 2.20
C ALA A 209 -17.36 -12.24 2.32
N GLY A 210 -16.65 -11.69 3.30
CA GLY A 210 -15.24 -11.98 3.55
C GLY A 210 -14.26 -11.01 2.86
N PHE A 211 -14.72 -10.11 1.99
CA PHE A 211 -13.87 -9.04 1.47
C PHE A 211 -13.28 -8.23 2.63
N ASN A 212 -11.99 -7.91 2.55
CA ASN A 212 -11.32 -7.02 3.48
C ASN A 212 -10.17 -6.29 2.80
N ILE A 213 -9.74 -5.16 3.39
CA ILE A 213 -8.68 -4.32 2.87
C ILE A 213 -7.55 -4.25 3.89
N LEU A 214 -6.34 -4.48 3.42
CA LEU A 214 -5.10 -4.28 4.16
C LEU A 214 -4.24 -3.28 3.41
N ALA A 215 -3.65 -2.35 4.11
CA ALA A 215 -2.72 -1.39 3.52
C ALA A 215 -1.37 -1.48 4.22
N THR A 216 -0.28 -1.37 3.46
CA THR A 216 1.07 -1.22 4.02
C THR A 216 1.64 0.14 3.68
N ALA A 217 2.42 0.69 4.60
CA ALA A 217 3.12 1.94 4.43
C ALA A 217 4.46 1.95 5.17
N ASN A 218 5.35 2.86 4.80
CA ASN A 218 6.58 3.12 5.52
C ASN A 218 6.43 4.31 6.49
N THR A 219 5.37 5.09 6.32
CA THR A 219 5.02 6.24 7.15
C THR A 219 3.66 6.05 7.80
N LYS A 220 3.35 6.90 8.80
CA LYS A 220 2.02 6.91 9.45
C LYS A 220 1.00 7.77 8.66
N GLY A 221 1.23 7.98 7.36
CA GLY A 221 0.40 8.83 6.50
C GLY A 221 0.73 10.32 6.60
N LYS A 222 1.74 10.70 7.38
CA LYS A 222 2.20 12.10 7.56
C LYS A 222 3.33 12.50 6.61
N GLY A 223 3.65 11.64 5.63
CA GLY A 223 4.82 11.82 4.79
C GLY A 223 6.12 11.49 5.53
N SER A 224 7.26 11.79 4.92
CA SER A 224 8.58 11.55 5.51
C SER A 224 9.05 12.79 6.28
N GLU A 225 8.84 12.82 7.59
CA GLU A 225 9.36 13.90 8.46
C GLU A 225 10.90 13.95 8.43
N SER A 226 11.57 12.81 8.26
CA SER A 226 13.02 12.69 8.22
C SER A 226 13.63 12.79 6.82
N GLY A 227 12.82 12.95 5.75
CA GLY A 227 13.29 12.93 4.36
C GLY A 227 13.76 11.56 3.83
N ARG A 228 13.75 10.50 4.64
CA ARG A 228 14.24 9.15 4.28
C ARG A 228 13.38 8.45 3.23
N PHE A 229 12.08 8.69 3.28
CA PHE A 229 11.14 8.14 2.33
C PHE A 229 10.78 9.23 1.32
N ALA A 230 11.71 9.52 0.41
CA ALA A 230 11.46 10.44 -0.67
C ALA A 230 10.21 10.02 -1.45
N ASN A 231 9.42 10.99 -1.90
CA ASN A 231 8.18 10.80 -2.66
C ASN A 231 7.00 10.17 -1.89
N THR A 232 7.07 10.00 -0.56
CA THR A 232 5.87 9.67 0.21
C THR A 232 5.01 10.92 0.39
N ASN A 233 3.71 10.75 0.18
CA ASN A 233 2.74 11.82 0.29
C ASN A 233 2.13 11.88 1.70
N VAL A 234 1.65 13.05 2.07
CA VAL A 234 0.77 13.20 3.23
C VAL A 234 -0.62 12.71 2.82
N LEU A 235 -1.08 11.63 3.40
CA LEU A 235 -2.41 11.10 3.17
C LEU A 235 -3.45 11.95 3.90
N ASN A 236 -4.63 12.09 3.29
CA ASN A 236 -5.74 12.80 3.91
C ASN A 236 -6.18 12.10 5.20
N GLU A 237 -6.29 12.84 6.30
CA GLU A 237 -6.70 12.32 7.60
C GLU A 237 -8.05 11.59 7.52
N ALA A 238 -9.02 12.15 6.79
CA ALA A 238 -10.31 11.50 6.60
C ALA A 238 -10.23 10.19 5.80
N PHE A 239 -9.18 9.98 5.01
CA PHE A 239 -8.92 8.71 4.34
C PHE A 239 -8.33 7.69 5.32
N LEU A 240 -7.38 8.12 6.17
CA LEU A 240 -6.78 7.28 7.19
C LEU A 240 -7.79 6.85 8.27
N ASP A 241 -8.70 7.71 8.64
CA ASP A 241 -9.77 7.47 9.64
C ASP A 241 -10.75 6.34 9.22
N ARG A 242 -10.73 5.94 7.94
CA ARG A 242 -11.54 4.81 7.44
C ARG A 242 -10.91 3.44 7.68
N PHE A 243 -9.67 3.40 8.16
CA PHE A 243 -9.09 2.15 8.62
C PHE A 243 -9.47 1.93 10.09
N ASP A 244 -10.04 0.76 10.40
CA ASP A 244 -10.44 0.43 11.78
C ASP A 244 -9.25 0.40 12.73
N TRP A 245 -8.10 -0.03 12.23
CA TRP A 245 -6.86 -0.10 13.00
C TRP A 245 -5.66 0.37 12.22
N THR A 246 -4.82 1.18 12.89
CA THR A 246 -3.46 1.47 12.46
C THR A 246 -2.50 0.72 13.37
N VAL A 247 -1.64 -0.10 12.78
CA VAL A 247 -0.71 -0.97 13.50
C VAL A 247 0.72 -0.65 13.06
N GLU A 248 1.59 -0.44 14.03
CA GLU A 248 3.03 -0.31 13.78
C GLU A 248 3.68 -1.69 13.90
N ASN A 249 4.31 -2.15 12.83
CA ASN A 249 5.04 -3.42 12.80
C ASN A 249 6.53 -3.14 12.92
N ASP A 250 7.10 -3.53 14.05
CA ASP A 250 8.55 -3.46 14.31
C ASP A 250 9.30 -4.61 13.64
N TYR A 251 10.64 -4.55 13.70
CA TYR A 251 11.47 -5.70 13.36
C TYR A 251 11.23 -6.88 14.32
N PRO A 252 11.46 -8.11 13.87
CA PRO A 252 11.36 -9.29 14.75
C PRO A 252 12.39 -9.20 15.90
N SER A 253 12.07 -9.83 17.03
CA SER A 253 13.04 -9.98 18.11
C SER A 253 14.26 -10.80 17.66
N GLU A 254 15.42 -10.61 18.29
CA GLU A 254 16.67 -11.32 17.94
C GLU A 254 16.46 -12.84 17.82
N SER A 255 15.71 -13.43 18.76
CA SER A 255 15.45 -14.88 18.75
C SER A 255 14.61 -15.33 17.53
N ILE A 256 13.66 -14.53 17.09
CA ILE A 256 12.84 -14.80 15.90
C ILE A 256 13.65 -14.52 14.65
N GLU A 257 14.38 -13.42 14.61
CA GLU A 257 15.21 -13.04 13.47
C GLU A 257 16.30 -14.09 13.21
N LYS A 258 16.94 -14.59 14.26
CA LYS A 258 17.88 -15.73 14.16
C LYS A 258 17.23 -16.94 13.50
N LYS A 259 16.00 -17.32 13.88
CA LYS A 259 15.27 -18.43 13.25
C LYS A 259 14.99 -18.16 11.77
N ILE A 260 14.59 -16.94 11.43
CA ILE A 260 14.37 -16.53 10.03
C ILE A 260 15.67 -16.71 9.22
N LEU A 261 16.82 -16.26 9.76
CA LEU A 261 18.10 -16.38 9.08
C LEU A 261 18.52 -17.85 8.94
N GLN A 262 18.41 -18.65 10.00
CA GLN A 262 18.70 -20.09 9.97
C GLN A 262 17.84 -20.84 8.96
N ALA A 263 16.53 -20.57 8.92
CA ALA A 263 15.63 -21.18 7.94
C ALA A 263 16.02 -20.82 6.49
N ASN A 264 16.41 -19.57 6.24
CA ASN A 264 16.88 -19.14 4.93
C ASN A 264 18.26 -19.71 4.59
N MET A 265 19.22 -19.76 5.52
CA MET A 265 20.52 -20.40 5.30
C MET A 265 20.36 -21.88 4.96
N LYS A 266 19.46 -22.59 5.66
CA LYS A 266 19.11 -23.97 5.33
C LYS A 266 18.56 -24.10 3.92
N LYS A 267 17.66 -23.22 3.53
CA LYS A 267 17.10 -23.18 2.17
C LYS A 267 18.17 -22.92 1.10
N PHE A 268 19.15 -22.08 1.40
CA PHE A 268 20.27 -21.77 0.51
C PHE A 268 21.37 -22.82 0.51
N GLY A 269 21.27 -23.85 1.37
CA GLY A 269 22.21 -24.99 1.42
C GLY A 269 23.50 -24.73 2.20
N LYS A 270 23.63 -23.61 2.91
CA LYS A 270 24.81 -23.30 3.73
C LYS A 270 24.39 -22.79 5.10
N MET A 271 24.39 -23.68 6.10
CA MET A 271 24.02 -23.36 7.47
C MET A 271 25.26 -22.92 8.26
N ASP A 272 25.13 -21.82 9.00
CA ASP A 272 26.10 -21.32 9.94
C ASP A 272 25.34 -20.62 11.08
N GLU A 273 25.19 -21.33 12.21
CA GLU A 273 24.37 -20.88 13.33
C GLU A 273 25.00 -19.72 14.08
N ASP A 274 26.31 -19.67 14.12
CA ASP A 274 27.09 -18.63 14.77
C ASP A 274 26.98 -17.34 13.95
N PHE A 275 27.19 -17.42 12.65
CA PHE A 275 26.99 -16.27 11.75
C PHE A 275 25.57 -15.71 11.81
N ALA A 276 24.54 -16.57 11.83
CA ALA A 276 23.17 -16.12 12.01
C ALA A 276 22.96 -15.36 13.33
N ALA A 277 23.58 -15.83 14.43
CA ALA A 277 23.52 -15.14 15.71
C ALA A 277 24.22 -13.78 15.69
N GLN A 278 25.43 -13.73 15.13
CA GLN A 278 26.21 -12.50 15.01
C GLN A 278 25.50 -11.44 14.15
N LEU A 279 24.90 -11.85 13.03
CA LEU A 279 24.13 -10.95 12.17
C LEU A 279 22.92 -10.34 12.91
N THR A 280 22.22 -11.12 13.74
CA THR A 280 21.08 -10.58 14.50
C THR A 280 21.51 -9.60 15.59
N VAL A 281 22.59 -9.91 16.31
CA VAL A 281 23.17 -9.00 17.32
C VAL A 281 23.64 -7.72 16.68
N TRP A 282 24.38 -7.84 15.58
CA TRP A 282 24.84 -6.66 14.80
C TRP A 282 23.67 -5.80 14.37
N ALA A 283 22.64 -6.39 13.75
CA ALA A 283 21.47 -5.63 13.31
C ALA A 283 20.75 -4.94 14.48
N GLY A 284 20.70 -5.59 15.66
CA GLY A 284 20.17 -4.98 16.88
C GLY A 284 20.95 -3.72 17.29
N HIS A 285 22.28 -3.79 17.28
CA HIS A 285 23.13 -2.64 17.58
C HIS A 285 22.97 -1.51 16.56
N VAL A 286 22.96 -1.84 15.26
CA VAL A 286 22.76 -0.85 14.21
C VAL A 286 21.39 -0.16 14.35
N ARG A 287 20.32 -0.92 14.56
CA ARG A 287 18.97 -0.36 14.72
C ARG A 287 18.84 0.52 15.97
N LYS A 288 19.57 0.17 17.03
CA LYS A 288 19.63 1.01 18.22
C LYS A 288 20.37 2.31 17.94
N ALA A 289 21.57 2.24 17.36
CA ALA A 289 22.35 3.42 16.97
C ALA A 289 21.58 4.33 16.00
N PHE A 290 20.84 3.73 15.07
CA PHE A 290 19.97 4.45 14.14
C PHE A 290 18.82 5.19 14.83
N LYS A 291 18.15 4.57 15.81
CA LYS A 291 17.10 5.23 16.62
C LYS A 291 17.66 6.36 17.49
N GLU A 292 18.93 6.28 17.88
CA GLU A 292 19.66 7.28 18.63
C GLU A 292 20.33 8.34 17.74
N GLU A 293 20.07 8.30 16.41
CA GLU A 293 20.65 9.20 15.39
C GLU A 293 22.18 9.19 15.35
N ALA A 294 22.80 8.10 15.80
CA ALA A 294 24.25 7.92 15.78
C ALA A 294 24.76 7.34 14.45
N VAL A 295 23.88 6.76 13.63
CA VAL A 295 24.16 6.31 12.26
C VAL A 295 22.97 6.68 11.36
N ASP A 296 23.25 7.00 10.10
CA ASP A 296 22.23 7.49 9.16
C ASP A 296 21.45 6.35 8.49
N ASP A 297 22.02 5.15 8.44
CA ASP A 297 21.45 4.00 7.75
C ASP A 297 21.07 2.86 8.70
N ASN A 298 20.09 2.05 8.26
CA ASN A 298 19.55 0.95 9.03
C ASN A 298 19.71 -0.39 8.30
N ILE A 299 19.81 -1.48 9.05
CA ILE A 299 19.89 -2.85 8.55
C ILE A 299 18.54 -3.56 8.74
N SER A 300 17.85 -3.81 7.64
CA SER A 300 16.56 -4.52 7.63
C SER A 300 16.74 -6.04 7.68
N THR A 301 15.70 -6.76 8.14
CA THR A 301 15.67 -8.23 8.08
C THR A 301 15.83 -8.76 6.65
N ARG A 302 15.22 -8.06 5.66
CA ARG A 302 15.44 -8.38 4.22
C ARG A 302 16.91 -8.35 3.85
N ARG A 303 17.66 -7.38 4.36
CA ARG A 303 19.11 -7.26 4.09
C ARG A 303 19.89 -8.39 4.74
N LEU A 304 19.56 -8.77 5.97
CA LEU A 304 20.19 -9.92 6.63
C LEU A 304 19.97 -11.21 5.83
N VAL A 305 18.77 -11.43 5.32
CA VAL A 305 18.49 -12.60 4.44
C VAL A 305 19.32 -12.53 3.15
N ASN A 306 19.53 -11.33 2.58
CA ASN A 306 20.39 -11.16 1.41
C ASN A 306 21.86 -11.45 1.74
N ILE A 307 22.34 -11.09 2.95
CA ILE A 307 23.69 -11.46 3.41
C ILE A 307 23.81 -12.98 3.53
N CYS A 308 22.81 -13.66 4.10
CA CYS A 308 22.80 -15.14 4.16
C CYS A 308 22.86 -15.77 2.77
N LYS A 309 22.15 -15.18 1.79
CA LYS A 309 22.19 -15.63 0.40
C LYS A 309 23.57 -15.40 -0.23
N ALA A 310 24.16 -14.23 -0.04
CA ALA A 310 25.52 -13.94 -0.50
C ALA A 310 26.55 -14.90 0.12
N PHE A 311 26.46 -15.15 1.42
CA PHE A 311 27.31 -16.12 2.11
C PHE A 311 27.17 -17.54 1.54
N SER A 312 25.99 -17.96 1.13
CA SER A 312 25.81 -19.26 0.51
C SER A 312 26.47 -19.36 -0.88
N ILE A 313 26.56 -18.26 -1.60
CA ILE A 313 27.16 -18.18 -2.96
C ILE A 313 28.67 -18.05 -2.89
N PHE A 314 29.17 -17.06 -2.11
CA PHE A 314 30.60 -16.71 -2.10
C PHE A 314 31.40 -17.47 -1.04
N GLY A 315 30.77 -17.96 0.00
CA GLY A 315 31.40 -18.80 1.02
C GLY A 315 32.10 -18.06 2.13
N VAL A 316 32.31 -16.76 2.03
CA VAL A 316 33.04 -15.91 2.98
C VAL A 316 32.07 -14.96 3.65
N ARG A 317 32.07 -14.93 5.01
CA ARG A 317 31.16 -14.07 5.82
C ARG A 317 31.42 -12.59 5.56
N GLU A 318 32.69 -12.21 5.60
CA GLU A 318 33.14 -10.84 5.38
C GLU A 318 32.70 -10.28 4.03
N GLU A 319 32.96 -11.02 2.96
CA GLU A 319 32.57 -10.63 1.61
C GLU A 319 31.04 -10.45 1.49
N ALA A 320 30.28 -11.38 2.06
CA ALA A 320 28.82 -11.31 2.06
C ALA A 320 28.27 -10.05 2.78
N VAL A 321 28.91 -9.65 3.89
CA VAL A 321 28.53 -8.44 4.62
C VAL A 321 28.96 -7.20 3.84
N LYS A 322 30.22 -7.11 3.40
CA LYS A 322 30.74 -5.96 2.61
C LYS A 322 29.91 -5.71 1.37
N MET A 323 29.57 -6.74 0.59
CA MET A 323 28.68 -6.61 -0.58
C MET A 323 27.31 -6.01 -0.23
N SER A 324 26.80 -6.27 0.96
CA SER A 324 25.51 -5.72 1.38
C SER A 324 25.59 -4.23 1.77
N LEU A 325 26.78 -3.76 2.10
CA LEU A 325 27.05 -2.38 2.54
C LEU A 325 27.32 -1.42 1.38
N THR A 326 27.71 -1.90 0.20
CA THR A 326 28.07 -1.09 -0.97
C THR A 326 26.99 -0.11 -1.47
N ARG A 327 25.73 -0.30 -1.09
CA ARG A 327 24.65 0.64 -1.46
C ARG A 327 24.58 1.88 -0.56
N PHE A 328 25.19 1.83 0.62
CA PHE A 328 25.20 2.93 1.56
C PHE A 328 26.28 3.95 1.16
N SER A 329 26.24 5.13 1.78
CA SER A 329 27.35 6.07 1.66
C SER A 329 28.62 5.43 2.22
N GLU A 330 29.77 5.86 1.76
CA GLU A 330 31.08 5.35 2.22
C GLU A 330 31.24 5.50 3.74
N GLU A 331 30.83 6.64 4.28
CA GLU A 331 30.82 6.92 5.71
C GLU A 331 29.94 5.94 6.48
N SER A 332 28.66 5.78 6.07
CA SER A 332 27.75 4.80 6.69
C SER A 332 28.24 3.37 6.55
N ALA A 333 28.76 2.98 5.38
CA ALA A 333 29.30 1.63 5.16
C ALA A 333 30.45 1.32 6.09
N THR A 334 31.38 2.28 6.28
CA THR A 334 32.53 2.16 7.19
C THR A 334 32.08 2.01 8.65
N GLU A 335 31.13 2.82 9.10
CA GLU A 335 30.60 2.72 10.46
C GLU A 335 29.86 1.41 10.71
N LEU A 336 29.02 0.98 9.77
CA LEU A 336 28.30 -0.29 9.87
C LEU A 336 29.25 -1.49 9.87
N TRP A 337 30.31 -1.44 9.06
CA TRP A 337 31.35 -2.44 9.05
C TRP A 337 32.10 -2.48 10.39
N ARG A 338 32.46 -1.32 10.93
CA ARG A 338 33.11 -1.22 12.26
C ARG A 338 32.24 -1.76 13.39
N LEU A 339 30.92 -1.62 13.30
CA LEU A 339 30.00 -2.24 14.24
C LEU A 339 29.98 -3.78 14.07
N TYR A 340 30.07 -4.27 12.82
CA TYR A 340 30.10 -5.70 12.53
C TYR A 340 31.35 -6.36 13.08
N THR A 341 32.52 -5.80 12.87
CA THR A 341 33.81 -6.36 13.35
C THR A 341 33.90 -6.45 14.88
N LYS A 342 33.11 -5.65 15.61
CA LYS A 342 33.01 -5.77 17.08
C LYS A 342 32.18 -6.97 17.53
N VAL A 343 31.32 -7.48 16.68
CA VAL A 343 30.41 -8.59 16.96
C VAL A 343 30.97 -9.91 16.45
N ASP A 344 31.57 -9.93 15.26
CA ASP A 344 32.18 -11.12 14.66
C ASP A 344 33.70 -11.07 14.80
N ALA A 345 34.20 -11.76 15.81
CA ALA A 345 35.65 -11.85 16.08
C ALA A 345 36.44 -12.54 14.93
N ASN A 346 35.76 -13.37 14.12
CA ASN A 346 36.41 -14.03 12.98
C ASN A 346 36.65 -13.07 11.80
N ALA A 347 35.93 -11.96 11.73
CA ALA A 347 36.16 -10.92 10.73
C ALA A 347 37.46 -10.13 11.00
N VAL A 348 37.92 -10.05 12.25
CA VAL A 348 39.15 -9.33 12.64
C VAL A 348 40.39 -10.16 12.32
N ASN A 349 40.32 -11.50 12.47
CA ASN A 349 41.46 -12.38 12.22
C ASN A 349 41.82 -12.50 10.73
N ALA A 350 40.88 -12.25 9.83
CA ALA A 350 41.12 -12.28 8.39
C ALA A 350 41.94 -11.05 7.91
N GLU A 351 41.86 -9.91 8.62
CA GLU A 351 42.64 -8.71 8.31
C GLU A 351 44.11 -8.83 8.84
N GLU A 352 44.34 -9.58 9.91
CA GLU A 352 45.69 -9.81 10.47
C GLU A 352 46.49 -10.86 9.67
N GLU A 353 45.85 -11.84 9.03
CA GLU A 353 46.50 -12.86 8.19
C GLU A 353 46.71 -12.42 6.73
N GLY A 354 45.98 -11.42 6.24
CA GLY A 354 46.15 -10.82 4.93
C GLY A 354 46.99 -9.55 5.04
N GLY A 355 48.34 -9.68 5.08
CA GLY A 355 49.30 -8.63 5.31
C GLY A 355 49.02 -7.35 4.54
N THR A 356 49.12 -6.24 5.25
CA THR A 356 49.47 -4.87 4.78
C THR A 356 49.12 -4.56 3.32
N THR A 357 47.89 -4.28 3.06
CA THR A 357 47.49 -3.36 2.01
C THR A 357 46.52 -2.35 2.60
N ASP A 358 46.90 -1.10 2.56
CA ASP A 358 46.09 0.09 2.89
C ASP A 358 44.97 0.27 1.82
N ASP A 359 44.21 -0.76 1.57
CA ASP A 359 43.06 -0.68 0.68
C ASP A 359 41.79 -0.69 1.51
N CYS A 360 41.31 0.51 1.83
CA CYS A 360 39.93 0.71 2.21
C CYS A 360 39.07 0.15 1.06
N PRO A 361 38.18 -0.82 1.29
CA PRO A 361 37.38 -1.43 0.20
C PRO A 361 36.40 -0.45 -0.47
N PHE A 362 36.46 0.82 -0.10
CA PHE A 362 35.58 1.90 -0.56
C PHE A 362 36.35 3.11 -1.15
N GLU A 363 37.69 3.00 -1.42
CA GLU A 363 38.40 3.98 -2.25
C GLU A 363 38.22 3.77 -3.74
#